data_efa4a5d6722c4ca805dde56052b00bf2
#
_entry.id   efa4a5d6722c4ca805dde56052b00bf2
#
_cell.length_a   1.000
_cell.length_b   1.000
_cell.length_c   1.000
_cell.angle_alpha   90.00
_cell.angle_beta   90.00
_cell.angle_gamma   90.00
#
_symmetry.space_group_name_H-M   'P 1'
#
loop_
_entity.id
_entity.type
_entity.pdbx_description
1 polymer ?
#
loop_
_entity_poly.entity_id
_entity_poly.type
_entity_poly.pdbx_seq_one_letter_code
_entity_poly.pdbx_strand_id
1 'polypeptide(L)'
;MRLAGLVPPISPAMNGSRASTKINPTSTGVRFNGSAIACIHGGLFVLAWVTGLWIQLIIQSLFNHIGNWLGCFWGLPQHCGLRENVLDFRKTVRSLRLHPVLEFLYWHMNWHTENHMYAGVPCCNLKKLHQAIKDDMPEPSSLTGAWREMLEIWERQK
;
A
#
# COMPACT_ATOMS: atom_id res chain seq x y z
N MET A 1 28.53 -7.74 -19.46
CA MET A 1 27.75 -7.11 -20.53
C MET A 1 26.86 -6.07 -19.87
N ARG A 2 27.27 -4.79 -19.93
CA ARG A 2 26.58 -3.68 -19.24
C ARG A 2 25.30 -3.35 -19.98
N LEU A 3 24.13 -3.51 -19.33
CA LEU A 3 22.84 -2.98 -19.81
C LEU A 3 22.73 -1.45 -19.50
N ALA A 4 23.71 -0.70 -19.97
CA ALA A 4 23.74 0.76 -19.82
C ALA A 4 22.94 1.46 -20.93
N GLY A 5 21.68 1.11 -21.11
CA GLY A 5 20.90 1.67 -22.21
C GLY A 5 19.39 1.67 -22.06
N LEU A 6 18.83 1.25 -20.92
CA LEU A 6 17.39 1.07 -20.76
C LEU A 6 16.71 2.06 -19.80
N VAL A 7 17.43 3.04 -19.29
CA VAL A 7 16.81 4.13 -18.53
C VAL A 7 16.74 5.34 -19.47
N PRO A 8 15.55 5.75 -19.93
CA PRO A 8 15.43 6.98 -20.70
C PRO A 8 15.86 8.15 -19.83
N PRO A 9 16.61 9.13 -20.38
CA PRO A 9 16.99 10.32 -19.63
C PRO A 9 15.75 11.06 -19.17
N ILE A 10 15.67 11.38 -17.88
CA ILE A 10 14.64 12.21 -17.29
C ILE A 10 14.75 13.58 -17.98
N SER A 11 13.81 13.88 -18.86
CA SER A 11 13.74 15.18 -19.54
C SER A 11 13.48 16.28 -18.51
N PRO A 12 14.33 17.32 -18.41
CA PRO A 12 14.15 18.42 -17.48
C PRO A 12 13.26 19.51 -18.08
N ALA A 13 12.05 19.20 -18.48
CA ALA A 13 11.14 20.22 -18.98
C ALA A 13 9.67 19.87 -18.67
N MET A 14 9.29 20.07 -17.41
CA MET A 14 7.91 20.46 -17.13
C MET A 14 7.92 21.61 -16.14
N ASN A 15 8.20 22.79 -16.67
CA ASN A 15 7.82 24.06 -16.07
C ASN A 15 6.28 24.14 -16.22
N GLY A 16 5.58 23.37 -15.38
CA GLY A 16 4.14 23.30 -15.35
C GLY A 16 3.57 24.52 -14.68
N SER A 17 3.19 25.50 -15.48
CA SER A 17 2.14 26.45 -15.13
C SER A 17 1.07 25.70 -14.33
N ARG A 18 0.85 26.11 -13.06
CA ARG A 18 -0.25 25.64 -12.22
C ARG A 18 -1.56 26.03 -12.89
N ALA A 19 -2.04 25.20 -13.79
CA ALA A 19 -3.44 25.19 -14.13
C ALA A 19 -4.17 24.72 -12.87
N SER A 20 -4.71 25.68 -12.12
CA SER A 20 -5.67 25.43 -11.05
C SER A 20 -6.90 24.80 -11.70
N THR A 21 -6.87 23.49 -11.88
CA THR A 21 -8.04 22.73 -12.26
C THR A 21 -9.03 22.88 -11.12
N LYS A 22 -9.98 23.81 -11.25
CA LYS A 22 -11.16 23.86 -10.40
C LYS A 22 -11.82 22.49 -10.52
N ILE A 23 -11.61 21.65 -9.52
CA ILE A 23 -12.31 20.38 -9.39
C ILE A 23 -13.77 20.73 -9.24
N ASN A 24 -14.53 20.50 -10.30
CA ASN A 24 -15.97 20.73 -10.33
C ASN A 24 -16.59 19.70 -9.34
N PRO A 25 -17.27 20.12 -8.25
CA PRO A 25 -17.77 19.21 -7.22
C PRO A 25 -19.01 18.40 -7.64
N THR A 26 -19.28 18.27 -8.93
CA THR A 26 -20.37 17.45 -9.49
C THR A 26 -19.97 15.99 -9.76
N SER A 27 -18.91 15.47 -9.13
CA SER A 27 -18.81 14.03 -9.00
C SER A 27 -19.91 13.60 -8.02
N THR A 28 -20.95 12.97 -8.53
CA THR A 28 -21.97 12.23 -7.76
C THR A 28 -21.25 11.05 -7.09
N GLY A 29 -20.38 11.34 -6.14
CA GLY A 29 -19.81 10.35 -5.25
C GLY A 29 -20.98 9.77 -4.49
N VAL A 30 -21.25 8.48 -4.68
CA VAL A 30 -22.21 7.75 -3.86
C VAL A 30 -21.76 7.94 -2.41
N ARG A 31 -22.41 8.88 -1.70
CA ARG A 31 -22.21 9.05 -0.26
C ARG A 31 -22.86 7.83 0.39
N PHE A 32 -22.06 6.83 0.70
CA PHE A 32 -22.50 5.75 1.55
C PHE A 32 -22.79 6.35 2.93
N ASN A 33 -24.05 6.62 3.22
CA ASN A 33 -24.46 7.03 4.56
C ASN A 33 -24.17 5.86 5.50
N GLY A 34 -23.56 6.14 6.65
CA GLY A 34 -23.30 5.12 7.67
C GLY A 34 -24.53 4.30 8.05
N SER A 35 -25.72 4.92 7.98
CA SER A 35 -27.01 4.24 8.15
C SER A 35 -27.28 3.17 7.08
N ALA A 36 -26.96 3.41 5.82
CA ALA A 36 -27.13 2.43 4.76
C ALA A 36 -26.20 1.21 4.97
N ILE A 37 -24.95 1.45 5.39
CA ILE A 37 -24.00 0.41 5.75
C ILE A 37 -24.54 -0.43 6.93
N ALA A 38 -25.02 0.24 7.98
CA ALA A 38 -25.60 -0.42 9.14
C ALA A 38 -26.86 -1.26 8.78
N CYS A 39 -27.73 -0.75 7.91
CA CYS A 39 -28.90 -1.48 7.43
C CYS A 39 -28.52 -2.73 6.63
N ILE A 40 -27.49 -2.63 5.75
CA ILE A 40 -27.01 -3.78 4.98
C ILE A 40 -26.45 -4.86 5.92
N HIS A 41 -25.59 -4.48 6.87
CA HIS A 41 -25.01 -5.43 7.83
C HIS A 41 -26.08 -6.02 8.75
N GLY A 42 -27.04 -5.20 9.22
CA GLY A 42 -28.19 -5.67 10.00
C GLY A 42 -29.05 -6.66 9.23
N GLY A 43 -29.34 -6.38 7.95
CA GLY A 43 -30.08 -7.29 7.07
C GLY A 43 -29.34 -8.61 6.84
N LEU A 44 -28.04 -8.57 6.61
CA LEU A 44 -27.20 -9.78 6.49
C LEU A 44 -27.17 -10.58 7.78
N PHE A 45 -27.16 -9.91 8.94
CA PHE A 45 -27.22 -10.57 10.24
C PHE A 45 -28.55 -11.31 10.44
N VAL A 46 -29.67 -10.65 10.16
CA VAL A 46 -31.01 -11.25 10.22
C VAL A 46 -31.14 -12.43 9.25
N LEU A 47 -30.64 -12.26 8.03
CA LEU A 47 -30.66 -13.34 7.04
C LEU A 47 -29.85 -14.55 7.51
N ALA A 48 -28.65 -14.34 8.05
CA ALA A 48 -27.81 -15.40 8.59
C ALA A 48 -28.47 -16.09 9.79
N TRP A 49 -29.21 -15.32 10.62
CA TRP A 49 -29.98 -15.86 11.73
C TRP A 49 -31.07 -16.80 11.25
N VAL A 50 -31.87 -16.35 10.28
CA VAL A 50 -33.03 -17.11 9.76
C VAL A 50 -32.59 -18.34 8.97
N THR A 51 -31.51 -18.23 8.20
CA THR A 51 -31.03 -19.31 7.32
C THR A 51 -30.01 -20.25 7.99
N GLY A 52 -29.51 -19.92 9.17
CA GLY A 52 -28.47 -20.69 9.86
C GLY A 52 -27.06 -20.55 9.22
N LEU A 53 -26.87 -19.62 8.29
CA LEU A 53 -25.61 -19.41 7.57
C LEU A 53 -24.59 -18.55 8.36
N TRP A 54 -24.40 -18.85 9.63
CA TRP A 54 -23.50 -18.13 10.54
C TRP A 54 -22.05 -18.09 10.06
N ILE A 55 -21.58 -19.18 9.48
CA ILE A 55 -20.21 -19.26 8.96
C ILE A 55 -19.99 -18.23 7.87
N GLN A 56 -20.95 -18.03 6.97
CA GLN A 56 -20.90 -17.03 5.90
C GLN A 56 -20.77 -15.62 6.49
N LEU A 57 -21.54 -15.30 7.51
CA LEU A 57 -21.51 -14.01 8.19
C LEU A 57 -20.16 -13.76 8.88
N ILE A 58 -19.65 -14.77 9.59
CA ILE A 58 -18.34 -14.69 10.25
C ILE A 58 -17.23 -14.47 9.22
N ILE A 59 -17.23 -15.23 8.13
CA ILE A 59 -16.27 -15.05 7.04
C ILE A 59 -16.35 -13.64 6.49
N GLN A 60 -17.54 -13.17 6.12
CA GLN A 60 -17.73 -11.84 5.53
C GLN A 60 -17.26 -10.70 6.44
N SER A 61 -17.60 -10.77 7.72
CA SER A 61 -17.30 -9.71 8.69
C SER A 61 -15.87 -9.79 9.22
N LEU A 62 -15.44 -10.99 9.64
CA LEU A 62 -14.15 -11.17 10.34
C LEU A 62 -12.96 -11.04 9.39
N PHE A 63 -13.04 -11.64 8.20
CA PHE A 63 -11.94 -11.60 7.24
C PHE A 63 -11.65 -10.20 6.71
N ASN A 64 -12.69 -9.39 6.48
CA ASN A 64 -12.49 -7.98 6.09
C ASN A 64 -11.74 -7.19 7.17
N HIS A 65 -12.09 -7.38 8.44
CA HIS A 65 -11.41 -6.70 9.54
C HIS A 65 -9.97 -7.19 9.72
N ILE A 66 -9.76 -8.50 9.77
CA ILE A 66 -8.41 -9.08 9.91
C ILE A 66 -7.52 -8.69 8.73
N GLY A 67 -8.03 -8.79 7.50
CA GLY A 67 -7.27 -8.43 6.30
C GLY A 67 -6.85 -6.97 6.31
N ASN A 68 -7.75 -6.08 6.71
CA ASN A 68 -7.46 -4.65 6.81
C ASN A 68 -6.41 -4.34 7.91
N TRP A 69 -6.52 -4.97 9.07
CA TRP A 69 -5.51 -4.86 10.14
C TRP A 69 -4.14 -5.33 9.70
N LEU A 70 -4.06 -6.48 9.04
CA LEU A 70 -2.80 -6.99 8.51
C LEU A 70 -2.23 -6.06 7.44
N GLY A 71 -3.07 -5.54 6.55
CA GLY A 71 -2.67 -4.54 5.55
C GLY A 71 -2.09 -3.29 6.18
N CYS A 72 -2.72 -2.76 7.23
CA CYS A 72 -2.21 -1.63 7.99
C CYS A 72 -0.89 -1.96 8.71
N PHE A 73 -0.81 -3.14 9.32
CA PHE A 73 0.39 -3.57 10.07
C PHE A 73 1.64 -3.61 9.18
N TRP A 74 1.52 -4.03 7.93
CA TRP A 74 2.64 -4.06 7.00
C TRP A 74 2.76 -2.79 6.16
N GLY A 75 1.64 -2.17 5.80
CA GLY A 75 1.61 -1.00 4.92
C GLY A 75 2.06 0.30 5.59
N LEU A 76 1.62 0.56 6.82
CA LEU A 76 1.96 1.80 7.52
C LEU A 76 3.47 2.05 7.61
N PRO A 77 4.30 1.09 8.06
CA PRO A 77 5.72 1.33 8.17
C PRO A 77 6.43 1.48 6.82
N GLN A 78 5.80 1.10 5.69
CA GLN A 78 6.36 1.29 4.36
C GLN A 78 6.28 2.74 3.87
N HIS A 79 5.38 3.54 4.42
CA HIS A 79 5.16 4.94 4.03
C HIS A 79 5.55 5.95 5.11
N CYS A 80 5.55 5.56 6.37
CA CYS A 80 5.77 6.47 7.47
C CYS A 80 7.23 6.92 7.58
N GLY A 81 7.42 8.21 7.93
CA GLY A 81 8.74 8.78 8.20
C GLY A 81 9.60 9.10 6.97
N LEU A 82 9.04 8.96 5.79
CA LEU A 82 9.71 9.24 4.53
C LEU A 82 9.34 10.62 3.98
N ARG A 83 10.04 11.06 2.95
CA ARG A 83 9.79 12.37 2.34
C ARG A 83 8.46 12.35 1.58
N GLU A 84 7.70 13.43 1.70
CA GLU A 84 6.47 13.63 0.96
C GLU A 84 6.72 14.49 -0.30
N ASN A 85 5.88 14.31 -1.32
CA ASN A 85 5.88 15.11 -2.55
C ASN A 85 7.22 15.13 -3.32
N VAL A 86 7.98 14.04 -3.28
CA VAL A 86 9.19 13.85 -4.07
C VAL A 86 8.91 12.84 -5.18
N LEU A 87 9.36 13.12 -6.41
CA LEU A 87 9.16 12.22 -7.56
C LEU A 87 9.98 10.92 -7.49
N ASP A 88 10.98 10.87 -6.63
CA ASP A 88 11.82 9.68 -6.44
C ASP A 88 11.20 8.75 -5.39
N PHE A 89 10.58 7.66 -5.85
CA PHE A 89 9.92 6.67 -4.98
C PHE A 89 10.87 6.01 -3.98
N ARG A 90 12.17 5.97 -4.24
CA ARG A 90 13.18 5.46 -3.29
C ARG A 90 13.25 6.28 -2.00
N LYS A 91 12.70 7.50 -1.99
CA LYS A 91 12.67 8.43 -0.85
C LYS A 91 11.30 8.55 -0.21
N THR A 92 10.25 8.09 -0.88
CA THR A 92 8.85 8.25 -0.45
C THR A 92 8.22 6.97 0.06
N VAL A 93 8.78 5.83 -0.31
CA VAL A 93 8.35 4.51 0.16
C VAL A 93 9.56 3.63 0.46
N ARG A 94 9.37 2.60 1.27
CA ARG A 94 10.43 1.63 1.59
C ARG A 94 9.97 0.20 1.36
N SER A 95 10.92 -0.64 0.95
CA SER A 95 10.74 -2.09 0.91
C SER A 95 11.10 -2.72 2.25
N LEU A 96 10.40 -3.79 2.61
CA LEU A 96 10.59 -4.49 3.88
C LEU A 96 11.18 -5.88 3.64
N ARG A 97 12.10 -6.29 4.50
CA ARG A 97 12.60 -7.66 4.54
C ARG A 97 11.69 -8.50 5.42
N LEU A 98 10.95 -9.42 4.83
CA LEU A 98 10.03 -10.32 5.52
C LEU A 98 10.51 -11.78 5.41
N HIS A 99 9.98 -12.63 6.28
CA HIS A 99 10.12 -14.08 6.15
C HIS A 99 9.38 -14.57 4.89
N PRO A 100 9.88 -15.56 4.13
CA PRO A 100 9.28 -16.02 2.86
C PRO A 100 7.78 -16.35 2.94
N VAL A 101 7.31 -16.91 4.04
CA VAL A 101 5.90 -17.20 4.28
C VAL A 101 5.09 -15.91 4.36
N LEU A 102 5.60 -14.88 5.04
CA LEU A 102 4.95 -13.58 5.15
C LEU A 102 5.01 -12.82 3.81
N GLU A 103 6.12 -12.91 3.06
CA GLU A 103 6.20 -12.37 1.70
C GLU A 103 5.09 -12.95 0.80
N PHE A 104 4.88 -14.26 0.86
CA PHE A 104 3.83 -14.94 0.09
C PHE A 104 2.43 -14.49 0.53
N LEU A 105 2.15 -14.47 1.84
CA LEU A 105 0.85 -14.02 2.39
C LEU A 105 0.56 -12.56 2.09
N TYR A 106 1.60 -11.74 2.00
CA TYR A 106 1.49 -10.32 1.64
C TYR A 106 1.63 -10.07 0.13
N TRP A 107 1.49 -11.09 -0.70
CA TRP A 107 1.57 -10.99 -2.17
C TRP A 107 2.86 -10.33 -2.67
N HIS A 108 3.98 -10.53 -1.99
CA HIS A 108 5.27 -9.88 -2.27
C HIS A 108 5.22 -8.34 -2.28
N MET A 109 4.17 -7.74 -1.73
CA MET A 109 4.00 -6.27 -1.63
C MET A 109 4.95 -5.63 -0.60
N ASN A 110 5.74 -6.44 0.09
CA ASN A 110 6.87 -5.98 0.87
C ASN A 110 7.99 -5.35 0.03
N TRP A 111 8.08 -5.67 -1.27
CA TRP A 111 8.93 -5.01 -2.26
C TRP A 111 8.24 -3.76 -2.83
N HIS A 112 7.90 -2.83 -1.93
CA HIS A 112 6.96 -1.75 -2.22
C HIS A 112 7.56 -0.65 -3.07
N THR A 113 8.83 -0.33 -2.88
CA THR A 113 9.55 0.66 -3.69
C THR A 113 9.61 0.24 -5.15
N GLU A 114 9.92 -1.05 -5.39
CA GLU A 114 9.95 -1.65 -6.72
C GLU A 114 8.59 -1.63 -7.39
N ASN A 115 7.54 -1.91 -6.61
CA ASN A 115 6.17 -1.85 -7.12
C ASN A 115 5.75 -0.43 -7.54
N HIS A 116 6.14 0.59 -6.79
CA HIS A 116 5.87 1.98 -7.16
C HIS A 116 6.66 2.44 -8.38
N MET A 117 7.92 2.00 -8.51
CA MET A 117 8.76 2.35 -9.64
C MET A 117 8.38 1.63 -10.93
N TYR A 118 7.93 0.38 -10.82
CA TYR A 118 7.65 -0.53 -11.93
C TYR A 118 6.31 -1.22 -11.78
N ALA A 119 5.24 -0.45 -11.74
CA ALA A 119 3.86 -0.91 -11.50
C ALA A 119 3.36 -1.99 -12.50
N GLY A 120 3.99 -2.12 -13.67
CA GLY A 120 3.68 -3.15 -14.65
C GLY A 120 4.29 -4.52 -14.36
N VAL A 121 5.14 -4.65 -13.34
CA VAL A 121 5.77 -5.92 -12.98
C VAL A 121 4.86 -6.71 -12.04
N PRO A 122 4.51 -7.97 -12.37
CA PRO A 122 3.71 -8.82 -11.48
C PRO A 122 4.37 -8.98 -10.10
N CYS A 123 3.56 -9.00 -9.05
CA CYS A 123 4.02 -9.05 -7.66
C CYS A 123 4.99 -10.22 -7.36
N CYS A 124 4.77 -11.38 -7.99
CA CYS A 124 5.66 -12.54 -7.85
C CYS A 124 7.08 -12.34 -8.42
N ASN A 125 7.29 -11.32 -9.25
CA ASN A 125 8.57 -11.00 -9.85
C ASN A 125 9.27 -9.78 -9.19
N LEU A 126 8.63 -9.09 -8.25
CA LEU A 126 9.20 -7.91 -7.58
C LEU A 126 10.53 -8.23 -6.87
N LYS A 127 10.64 -9.39 -6.24
CA LYS A 127 11.89 -9.83 -5.61
C LYS A 127 13.02 -10.02 -6.62
N LYS A 128 12.73 -10.59 -7.78
CA LYS A 128 13.70 -10.75 -8.87
C LYS A 128 14.10 -9.40 -9.44
N LEU A 129 13.14 -8.50 -9.59
CA LEU A 129 13.39 -7.13 -10.01
C LEU A 129 14.33 -6.43 -9.03
N HIS A 130 14.04 -6.48 -7.71
CA HIS A 130 14.92 -5.93 -6.68
C HIS A 130 16.36 -6.43 -6.83
N GLN A 131 16.54 -7.74 -7.02
CA GLN A 131 17.88 -8.32 -7.21
C GLN A 131 18.59 -7.78 -8.45
N ALA A 132 17.82 -7.51 -9.52
CA ALA A 132 18.39 -7.01 -10.79
C ALA A 132 18.80 -5.52 -10.71
N ILE A 133 18.16 -4.73 -9.85
CA ILE A 133 18.40 -3.27 -9.71
C ILE A 133 18.94 -2.92 -8.32
N LYS A 134 19.47 -3.89 -7.59
CA LYS A 134 19.90 -3.74 -6.20
C LYS A 134 20.87 -2.57 -5.97
N ASP A 135 21.77 -2.32 -6.92
CA ASP A 135 22.77 -1.26 -6.81
C ASP A 135 22.16 0.16 -6.80
N ASP A 136 20.95 0.29 -7.34
CA ASP A 136 20.22 1.56 -7.41
C ASP A 136 19.14 1.70 -6.33
N MET A 137 18.93 0.65 -5.52
CA MET A 137 17.84 0.62 -4.55
C MET A 137 18.34 0.77 -3.11
N PRO A 138 17.58 1.45 -2.25
CA PRO A 138 17.87 1.47 -0.83
C PRO A 138 17.74 0.06 -0.24
N GLU A 139 18.57 -0.23 0.76
CA GLU A 139 18.49 -1.51 1.48
C GLU A 139 17.12 -1.68 2.13
N PRO A 140 16.46 -2.85 1.96
CA PRO A 140 15.17 -3.13 2.58
C PRO A 140 15.28 -3.12 4.10
N SER A 141 14.38 -2.38 4.75
CA SER A 141 14.32 -2.29 6.21
C SER A 141 13.76 -3.57 6.83
N SER A 142 14.16 -3.89 8.07
CA SER A 142 13.44 -4.91 8.83
C SER A 142 12.09 -4.36 9.29
N LEU A 143 11.08 -5.23 9.40
CA LEU A 143 9.75 -4.83 9.87
C LEU A 143 9.80 -4.17 11.25
N THR A 144 10.55 -4.76 12.18
CA THR A 144 10.73 -4.23 13.53
C THR A 144 11.47 -2.88 13.54
N GLY A 145 12.46 -2.71 12.67
CA GLY A 145 13.19 -1.45 12.51
C GLY A 145 12.28 -0.34 11.99
N ALA A 146 11.49 -0.63 10.98
CA ALA A 146 10.54 0.33 10.41
C ALA A 146 9.44 0.75 11.41
N TRP A 147 8.93 -0.18 12.22
CA TRP A 147 7.99 0.12 13.29
C TRP A 147 8.62 0.98 14.40
N ARG A 148 9.86 0.68 14.80
CA ARG A 148 10.57 1.48 15.82
C ARG A 148 10.76 2.91 15.33
N GLU A 149 11.22 3.10 14.10
CA GLU A 149 11.39 4.42 13.50
C GLU A 149 10.06 5.19 13.46
N MET A 150 8.96 4.53 13.10
CA MET A 150 7.64 5.14 13.09
C MET A 150 7.20 5.60 14.49
N LEU A 151 7.43 4.79 15.52
CA LEU A 151 7.10 5.15 16.90
C LEU A 151 7.96 6.32 17.40
N GLU A 152 9.26 6.33 17.09
CA GLU A 152 10.14 7.45 17.43
C GLU A 152 9.73 8.77 16.77
N ILE A 153 9.25 8.72 15.52
CA ILE A 153 8.72 9.89 14.83
C ILE A 153 7.45 10.38 15.53
N TRP A 154 6.56 9.48 15.90
CA TRP A 154 5.33 9.83 16.59
C TRP A 154 5.59 10.46 17.97
N GLU A 155 6.55 9.93 18.72
CA GLU A 155 6.95 10.50 20.02
C GLU A 155 7.53 11.92 19.88
N ARG A 156 8.27 12.21 18.81
CA ARG A 156 8.81 13.54 18.54
C ARG A 156 7.75 14.57 18.14
N GLN A 157 6.57 14.14 17.72
CA GLN A 157 5.48 15.01 17.30
C GLN A 157 4.50 15.36 18.44
N LYS A 158 4.65 14.74 19.62
CA LYS A 158 3.91 15.06 20.83
C LYS A 158 4.51 16.25 21.57
#